data_e90f5dd21eb701f2ebc632758779cf88
#
_entry.id   e90f5dd21eb701f2ebc632758779cf88
#
_cell.length_a   1.000
_cell.length_b   1.000
_cell.length_c   1.000
_cell.angle_alpha   90.00
_cell.angle_beta   90.00
_cell.angle_gamma   90.00
#
_symmetry.space_group_name_H-M   'P 1'
#
loop_
_entity.id
_entity.type
_entity.pdbx_description
1 polymer ?
#
loop_
_entity_poly.entity_id
_entity_poly.type
_entity_poly.pdbx_seq_one_letter_code
_entity_poly.pdbx_strand_id
1 'polypeptide(L)'
;VMLLQHPSLYGLNSGSGTSGSTQWSNAVRSRLYFAATKKADDEETDIRELRVMKANYGPTGETVRLCWHQGLFVPAGSTGTLERVSAEADIDQAYLNCLDTAAARFIEVGESPGKAYAPAIFEKMPQARGFKRNALAAAQQRLFSAGRIEVRMVGPSPSKQRPRIVRVATQ
;
A
#
# COMPACT_ATOMS: atom_id res chain seq x y z
N VAL A 1 6.88 20.46 -17.16
CA VAL A 1 8.11 20.78 -16.42
C VAL A 1 7.72 21.21 -15.01
N MET A 2 8.35 20.62 -13.98
CA MET A 2 8.20 20.98 -12.58
C MET A 2 9.50 21.69 -12.14
N LEU A 3 9.36 22.87 -11.51
CA LEU A 3 10.47 23.62 -10.95
C LEU A 3 10.37 23.60 -9.42
N LEU A 4 11.47 23.30 -8.74
CA LEU A 4 11.57 23.36 -7.28
C LEU A 4 12.37 24.59 -6.89
N GLN A 5 11.88 25.35 -5.90
CA GLN A 5 12.53 26.55 -5.42
C GLN A 5 12.30 26.73 -3.91
N HIS A 6 13.33 27.20 -3.22
CA HIS A 6 13.20 27.63 -1.83
C HIS A 6 12.53 28.99 -1.75
N PRO A 7 11.59 29.19 -0.81
CA PRO A 7 11.04 30.51 -0.55
C PRO A 7 12.11 31.45 0.03
N SER A 8 11.93 32.75 -0.16
CA SER A 8 12.72 33.78 0.52
C SER A 8 12.38 33.80 2.02
N LEU A 9 13.23 34.41 2.85
CA LEU A 9 12.94 34.60 4.28
C LEU A 9 11.59 35.31 4.50
N TYR A 10 11.28 36.32 3.66
CA TYR A 10 9.98 36.99 3.69
C TYR A 10 8.84 36.02 3.35
N GLY A 11 9.04 35.17 2.33
CA GLY A 11 8.03 34.18 1.92
C GLY A 11 7.79 33.11 2.96
N LEU A 12 8.82 32.73 3.74
CA LEU A 12 8.72 31.84 4.90
C LEU A 12 7.94 32.49 6.05
N ASN A 13 8.33 33.72 6.44
CA ASN A 13 7.73 34.40 7.58
C ASN A 13 6.27 34.81 7.32
N SER A 14 5.94 35.20 6.09
CA SER A 14 4.57 35.54 5.69
C SER A 14 3.69 34.34 5.37
N GLY A 15 4.26 33.12 5.32
CA GLY A 15 3.55 31.92 4.89
C GLY A 15 3.12 31.90 3.42
N SER A 16 3.57 32.90 2.62
CA SER A 16 3.24 32.99 1.20
C SER A 16 4.06 32.05 0.32
N GLY A 17 5.18 31.55 0.82
CA GLY A 17 6.10 30.72 0.06
C GLY A 17 6.67 31.40 -1.19
N THR A 18 6.70 32.75 -1.24
CA THR A 18 7.25 33.45 -2.38
C THR A 18 8.78 33.48 -2.33
N SER A 19 9.41 33.30 -3.48
CA SER A 19 10.82 33.60 -3.68
C SER A 19 10.94 35.08 -4.07
N GLY A 20 12.03 35.73 -3.76
CA GLY A 20 12.23 37.19 -3.90
C GLY A 20 11.89 37.83 -5.28
N SER A 21 11.54 37.05 -6.31
CA SER A 21 11.13 37.55 -7.62
C SER A 21 9.68 37.16 -7.93
N THR A 22 8.85 38.18 -8.21
CA THR A 22 7.47 38.00 -8.68
C THR A 22 7.40 37.38 -10.08
N GLN A 23 8.47 37.45 -10.86
CA GLN A 23 8.54 36.92 -12.21
C GLN A 23 8.36 35.40 -12.22
N TRP A 24 8.89 34.67 -11.23
CA TRP A 24 8.70 33.22 -11.08
C TRP A 24 7.23 32.88 -10.91
N SER A 25 6.53 33.62 -10.05
CA SER A 25 5.10 33.38 -9.82
C SER A 25 4.28 33.62 -11.11
N ASN A 26 4.71 34.57 -11.94
CA ASN A 26 4.03 34.86 -13.19
C ASN A 26 4.33 33.86 -14.30
N ALA A 27 5.53 33.29 -14.32
CA ALA A 27 5.97 32.34 -15.32
C ALA A 27 5.29 30.93 -15.19
N VAL A 28 4.84 30.55 -13.98
CA VAL A 28 4.23 29.25 -13.75
C VAL A 28 2.70 29.32 -13.77
N ARG A 29 2.06 28.27 -14.30
CA ARG A 29 0.60 28.15 -14.35
C ARG A 29 0.00 27.68 -13.02
N SER A 30 0.75 26.90 -12.26
CA SER A 30 0.37 26.42 -10.94
C SER A 30 1.55 26.54 -10.00
N ARG A 31 1.28 26.92 -8.74
CA ARG A 31 2.28 27.01 -7.68
C ARG A 31 1.77 26.29 -6.44
N LEU A 32 2.55 25.36 -5.95
CA LEU A 32 2.32 24.65 -4.71
C LEU A 32 3.33 25.16 -3.67
N TYR A 33 2.91 25.26 -2.43
CA TYR A 33 3.76 25.57 -1.29
C TYR A 33 3.71 24.42 -0.30
N PHE A 34 4.88 23.84 -0.01
CA PHE A 34 5.05 22.75 0.92
C PHE A 34 5.74 23.25 2.18
N ALA A 35 5.09 23.15 3.32
CA ALA A 35 5.57 23.70 4.57
C ALA A 35 5.33 22.76 5.75
N ALA A 36 6.17 22.87 6.77
CA ALA A 36 5.92 22.25 8.08
C ALA A 36 4.72 22.92 8.76
N THR A 37 3.91 22.12 9.44
CA THR A 37 2.87 22.62 10.34
C THR A 37 3.49 22.81 11.72
N LYS A 38 3.44 24.03 12.25
CA LYS A 38 3.89 24.33 13.62
C LYS A 38 2.74 24.11 14.60
N LYS A 39 3.02 23.51 15.75
CA LYS A 39 2.13 23.56 16.91
C LYS A 39 2.22 24.94 17.59
N ALA A 40 1.26 25.22 18.46
CA ALA A 40 1.22 26.47 19.23
C ALA A 40 2.50 26.74 20.04
N ASP A 41 3.25 25.69 20.41
CA ASP A 41 4.50 25.76 21.19
C ASP A 41 5.78 25.68 20.32
N ASP A 42 5.69 26.03 19.04
CA ASP A 42 6.83 26.02 18.07
C ASP A 42 7.47 24.64 17.83
N GLU A 43 6.90 23.56 18.35
CA GLU A 43 7.34 22.18 18.05
C GLU A 43 7.01 21.81 16.60
N GLU A 44 8.01 21.37 15.85
CA GLU A 44 7.79 20.79 14.51
C GLU A 44 6.95 19.52 14.63
N THR A 45 5.90 19.45 13.83
CA THR A 45 5.09 18.24 13.71
C THR A 45 5.59 17.39 12.54
N ASP A 46 5.33 16.07 12.56
CA ASP A 46 5.55 15.19 11.40
C ASP A 46 4.59 15.51 10.25
N ILE A 47 3.67 16.45 10.46
CA ILE A 47 2.68 16.87 9.47
C ILE A 47 3.26 18.01 8.62
N ARG A 48 3.07 17.89 7.32
CA ARG A 48 3.37 18.92 6.32
C ARG A 48 2.09 19.30 5.60
N GLU A 49 2.03 20.54 5.16
CA GLU A 49 0.92 21.04 4.33
C GLU A 49 1.40 21.38 2.93
N LEU A 50 0.71 20.82 1.95
CA LEU A 50 0.87 21.16 0.54
C LEU A 50 -0.31 22.06 0.15
N ARG A 51 -0.07 23.34 -0.09
CA ARG A 51 -1.10 24.34 -0.42
C ARG A 51 -1.04 24.76 -1.87
N VAL A 52 -2.21 24.87 -2.51
CA VAL A 52 -2.33 25.43 -3.85
C VAL A 52 -2.33 26.97 -3.75
N MET A 53 -1.20 27.61 -4.03
CA MET A 53 -1.02 29.06 -3.93
C MET A 53 -1.41 29.79 -5.22
N LYS A 54 -1.33 29.12 -6.37
CA LYS A 54 -1.75 29.62 -7.68
C LYS A 54 -2.23 28.46 -8.54
N ALA A 55 -3.34 28.65 -9.23
CA ALA A 55 -3.83 27.75 -10.26
C ALA A 55 -4.54 28.57 -11.34
N ASN A 56 -4.10 28.45 -12.61
CA ASN A 56 -4.74 29.17 -13.72
C ASN A 56 -6.03 28.47 -14.18
N TYR A 57 -6.20 27.18 -13.88
CA TYR A 57 -7.28 26.34 -14.40
C TYR A 57 -8.09 25.63 -13.31
N GLY A 58 -7.92 26.01 -12.05
CA GLY A 58 -8.59 25.39 -10.93
C GLY A 58 -8.66 26.27 -9.71
N PRO A 59 -9.30 25.81 -8.63
CA PRO A 59 -9.40 26.56 -7.37
C PRO A 59 -8.01 26.72 -6.72
N THR A 60 -7.87 27.80 -5.96
CA THR A 60 -6.72 28.07 -5.10
C THR A 60 -7.10 27.94 -3.64
N GLY A 61 -6.11 27.79 -2.76
CA GLY A 61 -6.32 27.70 -1.32
C GLY A 61 -6.59 26.28 -0.82
N GLU A 62 -6.74 25.31 -1.70
CA GLU A 62 -6.80 23.90 -1.28
C GLU A 62 -5.51 23.49 -0.57
N THR A 63 -5.66 22.72 0.51
CA THR A 63 -4.56 22.25 1.33
C THR A 63 -4.68 20.75 1.54
N VAL A 64 -3.61 20.03 1.21
CA VAL A 64 -3.46 18.60 1.52
C VAL A 64 -2.50 18.46 2.70
N ARG A 65 -2.95 17.83 3.77
CA ARG A 65 -2.09 17.48 4.90
C ARG A 65 -1.42 16.15 4.63
N LEU A 66 -0.12 16.13 4.83
CA LEU A 66 0.74 14.98 4.58
C LEU A 66 1.50 14.65 5.87
N CYS A 67 1.71 13.37 6.14
CA CYS A 67 2.58 12.91 7.23
C CYS A 67 3.75 12.11 6.66
N TRP A 68 4.90 12.16 7.33
CA TRP A 68 6.06 11.35 6.98
C TRP A 68 5.83 9.91 7.36
N HIS A 69 6.02 8.98 6.42
CA HIS A 69 5.91 7.56 6.65
C HIS A 69 6.93 6.79 5.80
N GLN A 70 7.88 6.12 6.45
CA GLN A 70 8.86 5.23 5.81
C GLN A 70 9.55 5.82 4.55
N GLY A 71 9.96 7.08 4.59
CA GLY A 71 10.66 7.73 3.48
C GLY A 71 9.77 8.47 2.48
N LEU A 72 8.44 8.49 2.69
CA LEU A 72 7.46 9.14 1.83
C LEU A 72 6.54 10.06 2.61
N PHE A 73 6.03 11.11 1.96
CA PHE A 73 4.91 11.89 2.45
C PHE A 73 3.61 11.31 1.93
N VAL A 74 2.73 10.90 2.85
CA VAL A 74 1.41 10.33 2.54
C VAL A 74 0.30 11.22 3.09
N PRO A 75 -0.90 11.25 2.50
CA PRO A 75 -2.01 12.03 3.05
C PRO A 75 -2.27 11.68 4.52
N ALA A 76 -2.40 12.70 5.36
CA ALA A 76 -2.69 12.51 6.78
C ALA A 76 -4.00 11.75 6.95
N GLY A 77 -3.98 10.70 7.77
CA GLY A 77 -5.11 9.78 7.93
C GLY A 77 -5.08 8.54 7.02
N SER A 78 -4.18 8.51 6.02
CA SER A 78 -4.01 7.33 5.16
C SER A 78 -2.97 6.33 5.68
N THR A 79 -2.23 6.66 6.73
CA THR A 79 -1.17 5.82 7.30
C THR A 79 -1.70 4.44 7.71
N GLY A 80 -2.81 4.41 8.43
CA GLY A 80 -3.45 3.14 8.80
C GLY A 80 -3.94 2.31 7.61
N THR A 81 -4.29 2.97 6.50
CA THR A 81 -4.67 2.28 5.26
C THR A 81 -3.45 1.67 4.58
N LEU A 82 -2.31 2.41 4.52
CA LEU A 82 -1.06 1.90 3.94
C LEU A 82 -0.47 0.77 4.78
N GLU A 83 -0.47 0.91 6.10
CA GLU A 83 -0.05 -0.15 7.01
C GLU A 83 -0.90 -1.41 6.83
N ARG A 84 -2.22 -1.25 6.68
CA ARG A 84 -3.12 -2.38 6.42
C ARG A 84 -2.82 -3.03 5.08
N VAL A 85 -2.64 -2.27 4.01
CA VAL A 85 -2.31 -2.79 2.67
C VAL A 85 -0.97 -3.51 2.69
N SER A 86 0.04 -2.96 3.38
CA SER A 86 1.34 -3.62 3.56
C SER A 86 1.21 -4.92 4.34
N ALA A 87 0.48 -4.91 5.46
CA ALA A 87 0.24 -6.11 6.26
C ALA A 87 -0.55 -7.19 5.49
N GLU A 88 -1.54 -6.77 4.69
CA GLU A 88 -2.29 -7.67 3.82
C GLU A 88 -1.39 -8.29 2.74
N ALA A 89 -0.48 -7.51 2.14
CA ALA A 89 0.50 -8.01 1.16
C ALA A 89 1.49 -9.01 1.78
N ASP A 90 1.92 -8.79 3.03
CA ASP A 90 2.78 -9.72 3.76
C ASP A 90 2.08 -11.06 4.02
N ILE A 91 0.79 -11.02 4.38
CA ILE A 91 -0.03 -12.23 4.59
C ILE A 91 -0.22 -12.97 3.25
N ASP A 92 -0.51 -12.24 2.17
CA ASP A 92 -0.67 -12.81 0.83
C ASP A 92 0.61 -13.50 0.37
N GLN A 93 1.76 -12.87 0.59
CA GLN A 93 3.05 -13.46 0.25
C GLN A 93 3.36 -14.70 1.09
N ALA A 94 3.06 -14.66 2.39
CA ALA A 94 3.21 -15.82 3.28
C ALA A 94 2.32 -16.99 2.82
N TYR A 95 1.08 -16.71 2.41
CA TYR A 95 0.17 -17.71 1.86
C TYR A 95 0.75 -18.37 0.60
N LEU A 96 1.27 -17.59 -0.35
CA LEU A 96 1.89 -18.10 -1.58
C LEU A 96 3.13 -18.94 -1.27
N ASN A 97 3.97 -18.54 -0.32
CA ASN A 97 5.14 -19.31 0.10
C ASN A 97 4.73 -20.66 0.74
N CYS A 98 3.63 -20.67 1.50
CA CYS A 98 3.05 -21.91 2.02
C CYS A 98 2.55 -22.80 0.88
N LEU A 99 1.88 -22.23 -0.11
CA LEU A 99 1.35 -22.96 -1.27
C LEU A 99 2.48 -23.61 -2.09
N ASP A 100 3.54 -22.85 -2.38
CA ASP A 100 4.72 -23.33 -3.09
C ASP A 100 5.42 -24.48 -2.31
N THR A 101 5.52 -24.33 -0.97
CA THR A 101 6.08 -25.37 -0.10
C THR A 101 5.19 -26.61 -0.05
N ALA A 102 3.87 -26.43 -0.02
CA ALA A 102 2.92 -27.54 -0.07
C ALA A 102 3.05 -28.31 -1.39
N ALA A 103 3.13 -27.60 -2.51
CA ALA A 103 3.34 -28.21 -3.82
C ALA A 103 4.65 -29.00 -3.89
N ALA A 104 5.76 -28.43 -3.40
CA ALA A 104 7.08 -29.09 -3.37
C ALA A 104 7.10 -30.35 -2.49
N ARG A 105 6.25 -30.42 -1.47
CA ARG A 105 6.13 -31.57 -0.55
C ARG A 105 4.97 -32.50 -0.92
N PHE A 106 4.32 -32.29 -2.05
CA PHE A 106 3.14 -33.08 -2.48
C PHE A 106 1.99 -33.07 -1.46
N ILE A 107 1.88 -31.98 -0.67
CA ILE A 107 0.78 -31.78 0.27
C ILE A 107 -0.39 -31.19 -0.50
N GLU A 108 -1.47 -31.94 -0.61
CA GLU A 108 -2.67 -31.50 -1.29
C GLU A 108 -3.48 -30.53 -0.42
N VAL A 109 -3.79 -29.35 -0.95
CA VAL A 109 -4.57 -28.31 -0.26
C VAL A 109 -5.78 -27.89 -1.07
N GLY A 110 -6.90 -27.69 -0.39
CA GLY A 110 -8.18 -27.30 -0.98
C GLY A 110 -8.69 -25.97 -0.46
N GLU A 111 -9.67 -25.42 -1.16
CA GLU A 111 -10.25 -24.10 -0.85
C GLU A 111 -11.28 -24.15 0.31
N SER A 112 -11.99 -25.25 0.45
CA SER A 112 -13.12 -25.39 1.36
C SER A 112 -12.72 -25.96 2.71
N PRO A 113 -13.40 -25.58 3.81
CA PRO A 113 -13.19 -26.14 5.13
C PRO A 113 -13.26 -27.68 5.15
N GLY A 114 -12.23 -28.31 5.70
CA GLY A 114 -12.10 -29.76 5.78
C GLY A 114 -10.67 -30.18 6.08
N LYS A 115 -10.37 -31.46 5.91
CA LYS A 115 -9.02 -32.02 6.19
C LYS A 115 -7.91 -31.42 5.34
N ALA A 116 -8.25 -31.00 4.10
CA ALA A 116 -7.30 -30.41 3.16
C ALA A 116 -7.39 -28.86 3.10
N TYR A 117 -8.08 -28.22 4.03
CA TYR A 117 -8.27 -26.76 4.01
C TYR A 117 -6.95 -26.01 4.11
N ALA A 118 -6.60 -25.28 3.05
CA ALA A 118 -5.30 -24.63 2.93
C ALA A 118 -4.95 -23.72 4.11
N PRO A 119 -5.80 -22.77 4.57
CA PRO A 119 -5.48 -21.91 5.71
C PRO A 119 -5.22 -22.66 7.02
N ALA A 120 -5.89 -23.81 7.24
CA ALA A 120 -5.69 -24.62 8.45
C ALA A 120 -4.38 -25.41 8.42
N ILE A 121 -3.94 -25.82 7.23
CA ILE A 121 -2.66 -26.50 7.02
C ILE A 121 -1.53 -25.46 7.10
N PHE A 122 -1.68 -24.33 6.44
CA PHE A 122 -0.67 -23.27 6.36
C PHE A 122 -0.39 -22.62 7.71
N GLU A 123 -1.39 -22.44 8.58
CA GLU A 123 -1.19 -21.89 9.94
C GLU A 123 -0.12 -22.67 10.73
N LYS A 124 0.09 -23.96 10.42
CA LYS A 124 1.07 -24.82 11.07
C LYS A 124 2.44 -24.82 10.38
N MET A 125 2.56 -24.14 9.25
CA MET A 125 3.79 -24.08 8.48
C MET A 125 4.69 -22.91 8.92
N PRO A 126 6.01 -23.06 8.97
CA PRO A 126 6.93 -21.95 9.29
C PRO A 126 6.79 -20.77 8.33
N GLN A 127 6.46 -21.03 7.07
CA GLN A 127 6.29 -20.01 6.03
C GLN A 127 5.10 -19.08 6.31
N ALA A 128 4.13 -19.49 7.12
CA ALA A 128 3.02 -18.65 7.56
C ALA A 128 3.45 -17.53 8.54
N ARG A 129 4.70 -17.55 9.04
CA ARG A 129 5.24 -16.51 9.93
C ARG A 129 4.36 -16.21 11.16
N GLY A 130 3.60 -17.18 11.64
CA GLY A 130 2.68 -17.03 12.76
C GLY A 130 1.30 -16.43 12.44
N PHE A 131 1.01 -16.15 11.17
CA PHE A 131 -0.33 -15.70 10.77
C PHE A 131 -1.39 -16.78 11.06
N LYS A 132 -2.51 -16.34 11.65
CA LYS A 132 -3.61 -17.21 12.04
C LYS A 132 -4.49 -17.59 10.85
N ARG A 133 -5.19 -18.71 10.99
CA ARG A 133 -6.09 -19.27 9.98
C ARG A 133 -7.03 -18.24 9.36
N ASN A 134 -7.62 -17.35 10.16
CA ASN A 134 -8.56 -16.33 9.64
C ASN A 134 -7.87 -15.32 8.72
N ALA A 135 -6.66 -14.88 9.05
CA ALA A 135 -5.87 -13.99 8.21
C ALA A 135 -5.47 -14.67 6.89
N LEU A 136 -5.05 -15.94 6.95
CA LEU A 136 -4.72 -16.76 5.77
C LEU A 136 -5.97 -17.06 4.92
N ALA A 137 -7.15 -17.22 5.52
CA ALA A 137 -8.40 -17.37 4.79
C ALA A 137 -8.79 -16.10 4.04
N ALA A 138 -8.61 -14.92 4.66
CA ALA A 138 -8.80 -13.65 3.98
C ALA A 138 -7.80 -13.45 2.82
N ALA A 139 -6.53 -13.82 3.01
CA ALA A 139 -5.51 -13.84 1.95
C ALA A 139 -5.91 -14.76 0.79
N GLN A 140 -6.43 -15.95 1.08
CA GLN A 140 -6.94 -16.88 0.07
C GLN A 140 -7.99 -16.22 -0.82
N GLN A 141 -8.96 -15.52 -0.23
CA GLN A 141 -10.01 -14.84 -0.99
C GLN A 141 -9.45 -13.72 -1.88
N ARG A 142 -8.53 -12.88 -1.34
CA ARG A 142 -7.87 -11.84 -2.13
C ARG A 142 -7.07 -12.41 -3.30
N LEU A 143 -6.33 -13.48 -3.08
CA LEU A 143 -5.51 -14.14 -4.10
C LEU A 143 -6.36 -14.78 -5.20
N PHE A 144 -7.52 -15.36 -4.88
CA PHE A 144 -8.49 -15.83 -5.87
C PHE A 144 -9.05 -14.65 -6.68
N SER A 145 -9.48 -13.58 -6.01
CA SER A 145 -10.01 -12.37 -6.68
C SER A 145 -8.97 -11.71 -7.59
N ALA A 146 -7.69 -11.77 -7.21
CA ALA A 146 -6.58 -11.24 -8.01
C ALA A 146 -6.10 -12.21 -9.11
N GLY A 147 -6.69 -13.41 -9.24
CA GLY A 147 -6.29 -14.42 -10.22
C GLY A 147 -4.88 -14.98 -10.00
N ARG A 148 -4.32 -14.85 -8.80
CA ARG A 148 -2.97 -15.36 -8.47
C ARG A 148 -2.95 -16.83 -8.09
N ILE A 149 -4.10 -17.36 -7.68
CA ILE A 149 -4.33 -18.79 -7.40
C ILE A 149 -5.64 -19.21 -8.06
N GLU A 150 -5.72 -20.48 -8.38
CA GLU A 150 -6.92 -21.09 -8.96
C GLU A 150 -7.16 -22.50 -8.44
N VAL A 151 -8.35 -23.02 -8.65
CA VAL A 151 -8.66 -24.43 -8.35
C VAL A 151 -8.49 -25.25 -9.62
N ARG A 152 -7.65 -26.29 -9.54
CA ARG A 152 -7.49 -27.29 -10.60
C ARG A 152 -7.87 -28.66 -10.11
N MET A 153 -8.40 -29.48 -11.02
CA MET A 153 -8.60 -30.89 -10.76
C MET A 153 -7.28 -31.63 -10.90
N VAL A 154 -6.77 -32.16 -9.79
CA VAL A 154 -5.46 -32.85 -9.71
C VAL A 154 -5.68 -34.29 -9.21
N GLY A 155 -5.06 -35.24 -9.88
CA GLY A 155 -5.11 -36.66 -9.48
C GLY A 155 -4.54 -37.58 -10.57
N PRO A 156 -4.18 -38.82 -10.21
CA PRO A 156 -3.52 -39.78 -11.11
C PRO A 156 -4.44 -40.37 -12.19
N SER A 157 -5.76 -40.24 -12.04
CA SER A 157 -6.75 -40.67 -13.02
C SER A 157 -8.02 -39.83 -12.90
N PRO A 158 -8.87 -39.74 -13.95
CA PRO A 158 -10.10 -38.94 -13.93
C PRO A 158 -11.00 -39.22 -12.73
N SER A 159 -11.17 -40.47 -12.33
CA SER A 159 -12.00 -40.84 -11.20
C SER A 159 -11.40 -40.53 -9.82
N LYS A 160 -10.10 -40.23 -9.76
CA LYS A 160 -9.36 -39.89 -8.53
C LYS A 160 -8.96 -38.43 -8.46
N GLN A 161 -9.41 -37.59 -9.39
CA GLN A 161 -9.16 -36.14 -9.38
C GLN A 161 -9.88 -35.51 -8.20
N ARG A 162 -9.19 -34.54 -7.57
CA ARG A 162 -9.72 -33.72 -6.48
C ARG A 162 -9.44 -32.24 -6.78
N PRO A 163 -10.34 -31.33 -6.40
CA PRO A 163 -10.08 -29.89 -6.53
C PRO A 163 -8.94 -29.49 -5.60
N ARG A 164 -7.91 -28.84 -6.14
CA ARG A 164 -6.72 -28.36 -5.42
C ARG A 164 -6.42 -26.93 -5.79
N ILE A 165 -5.96 -26.18 -4.80
CA ILE A 165 -5.45 -24.82 -5.05
C ILE A 165 -4.06 -24.96 -5.68
N VAL A 166 -3.87 -24.25 -6.77
CA VAL A 166 -2.58 -24.11 -7.44
C VAL A 166 -2.27 -22.63 -7.70
N ARG A 167 -1.00 -22.31 -7.73
CA ARG A 167 -0.54 -20.97 -8.09
C ARG A 167 -0.64 -20.79 -9.60
N VAL A 168 -1.15 -19.63 -10.02
CA VAL A 168 -1.12 -19.21 -11.43
C VAL A 168 0.28 -18.71 -11.74
N ALA A 169 0.92 -19.28 -12.77
CA ALA A 169 2.22 -18.81 -13.24
C ALA A 169 2.03 -17.40 -13.85
N THR A 170 2.71 -16.41 -13.32
CA THR A 170 2.80 -15.09 -13.94
C THR A 170 3.71 -15.20 -15.16
N GLN A 171 3.17 -14.94 -16.35
CA GLN A 171 3.96 -14.81 -17.58
C GLN A 171 4.82 -13.55 -17.55
#